data_3b6344f50bc62d712b5e380131d47116
#
_entry.id   3b6344f50bc62d712b5e380131d47116
#
_cell.length_a   1.000
_cell.length_b   1.000
_cell.length_c   1.000
_cell.angle_alpha   90.00
_cell.angle_beta   90.00
_cell.angle_gamma   90.00
#
_symmetry.space_group_name_H-M   'P 1'
#
loop_
_entity.id
_entity.type
_entity.pdbx_description
1 polymer ?
#
loop_
_entity_poly.entity_id
_entity_poly.type
_entity_poly.pdbx_seq_one_letter_code
_entity_poly.pdbx_strand_id
1 'polypeptide(L)'
;MKTLNEVIDSLYKKYSKYGITKEFIKRQLDDGFKAGLSLELMHVTLRLMLADHYDEDELFDTHDMAVLLDVSDFEASKIIEEQKAKFEEQGIDTSDMIWKKPPRHLMS
;
A
#
# COMPACT_ATOMS: atom_id res chain seq x y z
N MET A 1 1.47 -14.55 5.49
CA MET A 1 1.45 -13.23 6.16
C MET A 1 2.80 -12.94 6.79
N LYS A 2 3.29 -11.73 6.68
CA LYS A 2 4.59 -11.37 7.25
C LYS A 2 4.51 -11.20 8.77
N THR A 3 5.60 -11.53 9.46
CA THR A 3 5.72 -11.25 10.88
C THR A 3 6.02 -9.77 11.10
N LEU A 4 5.91 -9.32 12.36
CA LEU A 4 6.24 -7.94 12.72
C LEU A 4 7.68 -7.58 12.30
N ASN A 5 8.64 -8.45 12.59
CA ASN A 5 10.03 -8.20 12.23
C ASN A 5 10.24 -8.14 10.72
N GLU A 6 9.56 -8.99 9.96
CA GLU A 6 9.64 -8.97 8.50
C GLU A 6 9.08 -7.69 7.92
N VAL A 7 7.99 -7.17 8.49
CA VAL A 7 7.40 -5.90 8.07
C VAL A 7 8.37 -4.76 8.34
N ILE A 8 8.96 -4.71 9.54
CA ILE A 8 9.94 -3.68 9.91
C ILE A 8 11.13 -3.72 8.96
N ASP A 9 11.70 -4.91 8.73
CA ASP A 9 12.86 -5.06 7.86
C ASP A 9 12.56 -4.66 6.42
N SER A 10 11.39 -5.03 5.91
CA SER A 10 10.97 -4.70 4.55
C SER A 10 10.86 -3.18 4.35
N LEU A 11 10.21 -2.49 5.29
CA LEU A 11 10.07 -1.04 5.23
C LEU A 11 11.41 -0.33 5.40
N TYR A 12 12.22 -0.80 6.34
CA TYR A 12 13.55 -0.23 6.57
C TYR A 12 14.44 -0.37 5.34
N LYS A 13 14.44 -1.55 4.72
CA LYS A 13 15.26 -1.81 3.53
C LYS A 13 14.96 -0.81 2.41
N LYS A 14 13.69 -0.49 2.22
CA LYS A 14 13.29 0.41 1.13
C LYS A 14 13.48 1.88 1.49
N TYR A 15 13.17 2.27 2.72
CA TYR A 15 13.06 3.69 3.09
C TYR A 15 14.21 4.20 3.97
N SER A 16 15.17 3.35 4.34
CA SER A 16 16.31 3.79 5.16
C SER A 16 17.14 4.88 4.48
N LYS A 17 17.16 4.92 3.17
CA LYS A 17 17.88 5.95 2.41
C LYS A 17 17.36 7.37 2.68
N TYR A 18 16.16 7.48 3.23
CA TYR A 18 15.57 8.78 3.59
C TYR A 18 15.77 9.12 5.07
N GLY A 19 16.55 8.32 5.80
CA GLY A 19 16.80 8.55 7.21
C GLY A 19 15.80 7.91 8.15
N ILE A 20 14.90 7.07 7.65
CA ILE A 20 13.94 6.35 8.48
C ILE A 20 14.65 5.23 9.23
N THR A 21 14.40 5.14 10.54
CA THR A 21 14.98 4.11 11.42
C THR A 21 13.98 3.00 11.68
N LYS A 22 14.50 1.84 12.12
CA LYS A 22 13.64 0.74 12.55
C LYS A 22 12.79 1.14 13.75
N GLU A 23 13.32 1.98 14.62
CA GLU A 23 12.60 2.48 15.80
C GLU A 23 11.40 3.32 15.39
N PHE A 24 11.55 4.17 14.39
CA PHE A 24 10.45 4.96 13.86
C PHE A 24 9.34 4.05 13.32
N ILE A 25 9.70 3.05 12.51
CA ILE A 25 8.75 2.10 11.93
C ILE A 25 8.02 1.36 13.05
N LYS A 26 8.77 0.87 14.04
CA LYS A 26 8.20 0.14 15.17
C LYS A 26 7.21 1.00 15.95
N ARG A 27 7.53 2.27 16.16
CA ARG A 27 6.63 3.20 16.87
C ARG A 27 5.32 3.38 16.11
N GLN A 28 5.39 3.53 14.79
CA GLN A 28 4.19 3.67 13.97
C GLN A 28 3.32 2.42 14.05
N LEU A 29 3.94 1.24 14.03
CA LEU A 29 3.21 -0.03 14.16
C LEU A 29 2.58 -0.16 15.55
N ASP A 30 3.31 0.20 16.61
CA ASP A 30 2.80 0.14 17.98
C ASP A 30 1.58 1.07 18.14
N ASP A 31 1.65 2.27 17.60
CA ASP A 31 0.52 3.22 17.65
C ASP A 31 -0.70 2.66 16.93
N GLY A 32 -0.49 2.00 15.80
CA GLY A 32 -1.57 1.35 15.06
C GLY A 32 -2.20 0.21 15.84
N PHE A 33 -1.38 -0.61 16.50
CA PHE A 33 -1.88 -1.71 17.34
C PHE A 33 -2.71 -1.19 18.50
N LYS A 34 -2.28 -0.09 19.13
CA LYS A 34 -3.06 0.55 20.19
C LYS A 34 -4.41 1.06 19.71
N ALA A 35 -4.49 1.44 18.44
CA ALA A 35 -5.72 1.86 17.80
C ALA A 35 -6.58 0.68 17.32
N GLY A 36 -6.12 -0.56 17.50
CA GLY A 36 -6.86 -1.76 17.11
C GLY A 36 -6.66 -2.20 15.66
N LEU A 37 -5.65 -1.67 14.98
CA LEU A 37 -5.38 -2.02 13.58
C LEU A 37 -4.54 -3.30 13.49
N SER A 38 -4.78 -4.10 12.44
CA SER A 38 -4.01 -5.30 12.21
C SER A 38 -2.62 -4.99 11.65
N LEU A 39 -1.68 -5.93 11.82
CA LEU A 39 -0.34 -5.79 11.25
C LEU A 39 -0.40 -5.65 9.72
N GLU A 40 -1.25 -6.43 9.08
CA GLU A 40 -1.39 -6.39 7.62
C GLU A 40 -1.87 -5.02 7.14
N LEU A 41 -2.91 -4.48 7.80
CA LEU A 41 -3.41 -3.14 7.46
C LEU A 41 -2.34 -2.08 7.71
N MET A 42 -1.62 -2.16 8.82
CA MET A 42 -0.55 -1.22 9.13
C MET A 42 0.56 -1.27 8.09
N HIS A 43 0.93 -2.47 7.65
CA HIS A 43 1.98 -2.62 6.64
C HIS A 43 1.59 -1.93 5.33
N VAL A 44 0.38 -2.21 4.82
CA VAL A 44 -0.09 -1.61 3.57
C VAL A 44 -0.24 -0.10 3.71
N THR A 45 -0.78 0.36 4.84
CA THR A 45 -0.96 1.79 5.10
C THR A 45 0.38 2.53 5.16
N LEU A 46 1.37 1.97 5.85
CA LEU A 46 2.69 2.58 5.92
C LEU A 46 3.38 2.63 4.56
N ARG A 47 3.24 1.59 3.76
CA ARG A 47 3.76 1.59 2.39
C ARG A 47 3.16 2.74 1.60
N LEU A 48 1.85 2.91 1.69
CA LEU A 48 1.16 3.98 0.98
C LEU A 48 1.61 5.37 1.46
N MET A 49 1.66 5.58 2.77
CA MET A 49 2.05 6.86 3.36
C MET A 49 3.49 7.23 3.03
N LEU A 50 4.42 6.29 3.17
CA LEU A 50 5.83 6.54 2.89
C LEU A 50 6.08 6.77 1.41
N ALA A 51 5.43 5.98 0.56
CA ALA A 51 5.54 6.15 -0.89
C ALA A 51 5.03 7.52 -1.32
N ASP A 52 3.93 7.98 -0.76
CA ASP A 52 3.39 9.29 -1.06
C ASP A 52 4.31 10.41 -0.55
N HIS A 53 4.79 10.27 0.69
CA HIS A 53 5.64 11.30 1.32
C HIS A 53 6.97 11.48 0.59
N TYR A 54 7.59 10.38 0.16
CA TYR A 54 8.91 10.41 -0.50
C TYR A 54 8.83 10.29 -2.01
N ASP A 55 7.64 10.27 -2.56
CA ASP A 55 7.40 10.13 -4.00
C ASP A 55 8.07 8.88 -4.58
N GLU A 56 8.00 7.78 -3.83
CA GLU A 56 8.49 6.48 -4.28
C GLU A 56 7.36 5.70 -4.96
N ASP A 57 7.74 4.87 -5.93
CA ASP A 57 6.80 3.97 -6.57
C ASP A 57 6.52 2.77 -5.67
N GLU A 58 5.26 2.49 -5.43
CA GLU A 58 4.80 1.30 -4.73
C GLU A 58 3.73 0.61 -5.56
N LEU A 59 3.80 -0.71 -5.60
CA LEU A 59 2.82 -1.52 -6.31
C LEU A 59 1.92 -2.22 -5.30
N PHE A 60 0.61 -2.16 -5.54
CA PHE A 60 -0.39 -2.76 -4.65
C PHE A 60 -1.16 -3.82 -5.45
N ASP A 61 -1.20 -5.03 -4.93
CA ASP A 61 -1.95 -6.11 -5.55
C ASP A 61 -3.41 -6.14 -5.08
N THR A 62 -4.18 -7.10 -5.55
CA THR A 62 -5.58 -7.25 -5.18
C THR A 62 -5.76 -7.41 -3.68
N HIS A 63 -4.90 -8.21 -3.04
CA HIS A 63 -4.98 -8.44 -1.61
C HIS A 63 -4.69 -7.15 -0.82
N ASP A 64 -3.69 -6.38 -1.22
CA ASP A 64 -3.39 -5.10 -0.60
C ASP A 64 -4.59 -4.16 -0.66
N MET A 65 -5.26 -4.11 -1.81
CA MET A 65 -6.45 -3.28 -1.97
C MET A 65 -7.60 -3.77 -1.10
N ALA A 66 -7.77 -5.09 -0.98
CA ALA A 66 -8.79 -5.66 -0.11
C ALA A 66 -8.57 -5.24 1.34
N VAL A 67 -7.33 -5.27 1.81
CA VAL A 67 -6.97 -4.86 3.16
C VAL A 67 -7.26 -3.38 3.39
N LEU A 68 -6.86 -2.52 2.46
CA LEU A 68 -7.09 -1.07 2.57
C LEU A 68 -8.57 -0.71 2.58
N LEU A 69 -9.37 -1.41 1.77
CA LEU A 69 -10.80 -1.12 1.63
C LEU A 69 -11.66 -1.87 2.65
N ASP A 70 -11.04 -2.73 3.47
CA ASP A 70 -11.74 -3.56 4.45
C ASP A 70 -12.83 -4.41 3.78
N VAL A 71 -12.49 -5.05 2.68
CA VAL A 71 -13.38 -5.92 1.92
C VAL A 71 -12.70 -7.26 1.67
N SER A 72 -13.45 -8.24 1.16
CA SER A 72 -12.87 -9.52 0.78
C SER A 72 -12.02 -9.38 -0.50
N ASP A 73 -11.13 -10.35 -0.73
CA ASP A 73 -10.34 -10.39 -1.96
C ASP A 73 -11.25 -10.45 -3.20
N PHE A 74 -12.37 -11.16 -3.09
CA PHE A 74 -13.34 -11.26 -4.18
C PHE A 74 -13.95 -9.89 -4.52
N GLU A 75 -14.35 -9.13 -3.49
CA GLU A 75 -14.92 -7.80 -3.69
C GLU A 75 -13.87 -6.83 -4.25
N ALA A 76 -12.62 -6.92 -3.75
CA ALA A 76 -11.53 -6.12 -4.28
C ALA A 76 -11.27 -6.42 -5.75
N SER A 77 -11.30 -7.70 -6.13
CA SER A 77 -11.17 -8.11 -7.54
C SER A 77 -12.23 -7.49 -8.42
N LYS A 78 -13.48 -7.45 -7.94
CA LYS A 78 -14.57 -6.82 -8.68
C LYS A 78 -14.33 -5.33 -8.89
N ILE A 79 -13.93 -4.63 -7.83
CA ILE A 79 -13.64 -3.19 -7.90
C ILE A 79 -12.52 -2.93 -8.91
N ILE A 80 -11.45 -3.74 -8.87
CA ILE A 80 -10.33 -3.61 -9.78
C ILE A 80 -10.77 -3.86 -11.23
N GLU A 81 -11.59 -4.88 -11.46
CA GLU A 81 -12.09 -5.16 -12.81
C GLU A 81 -12.94 -4.03 -13.36
N GLU A 82 -13.79 -3.43 -12.53
CA GLU A 82 -14.59 -2.29 -12.93
C GLU A 82 -13.73 -1.09 -13.30
N GLN A 83 -12.70 -0.79 -12.52
CA GLN A 83 -11.76 0.28 -12.81
C GLN A 83 -10.97 -0.01 -14.09
N LYS A 84 -10.56 -1.27 -14.24
CA LYS A 84 -9.84 -1.71 -15.44
C LYS A 84 -10.68 -1.47 -16.69
N ALA A 85 -11.96 -1.84 -16.66
CA ALA A 85 -12.86 -1.63 -17.79
C ALA A 85 -12.97 -0.15 -18.14
N LYS A 86 -13.05 0.73 -17.15
CA LYS A 86 -13.09 2.17 -17.37
C LYS A 86 -11.81 2.69 -18.02
N PHE A 87 -10.65 2.20 -17.57
CA PHE A 87 -9.37 2.59 -18.15
C PHE A 87 -9.25 2.11 -19.61
N GLU A 88 -9.70 0.91 -19.90
CA GLU A 88 -9.68 0.37 -21.25
C GLU A 88 -10.55 1.18 -22.20
N GLU A 89 -11.71 1.63 -21.72
CA GLU A 89 -12.59 2.53 -22.50
C GLU A 89 -11.89 3.85 -22.84
N GLN A 90 -10.97 4.29 -21.98
CA GLN A 90 -10.19 5.51 -22.19
C GLN A 90 -8.91 5.27 -22.97
N GLY A 91 -8.66 4.03 -23.40
CA GLY A 91 -7.46 3.67 -24.17
C GLY A 91 -6.23 3.45 -23.32
N ILE A 92 -6.37 3.27 -22.02
CA ILE A 92 -5.26 3.02 -21.12
C ILE A 92 -4.97 1.52 -21.05
N ASP A 93 -3.70 1.14 -21.19
CA ASP A 93 -3.29 -0.26 -21.09
C ASP A 93 -3.35 -0.72 -19.65
N THR A 94 -4.13 -1.75 -19.38
CA THR A 94 -4.31 -2.32 -18.05
C THR A 94 -3.82 -3.77 -17.97
N SER A 95 -2.96 -4.18 -18.90
CA SER A 95 -2.49 -5.55 -18.95
C SER A 95 -1.71 -5.97 -17.70
N ASP A 96 -1.08 -5.01 -17.01
CA ASP A 96 -0.39 -5.23 -15.75
C ASP A 96 -1.32 -4.88 -14.59
N MET A 97 -1.98 -5.84 -14.04
CA MET A 97 -3.01 -5.71 -13.01
C MET A 97 -2.49 -5.27 -11.63
N ILE A 98 -1.47 -4.43 -11.60
CA ILE A 98 -0.87 -3.96 -10.35
C ILE A 98 -1.18 -2.48 -10.18
N TRP A 99 -1.75 -2.12 -9.03
CA TRP A 99 -2.05 -0.73 -8.70
C TRP A 99 -0.79 -0.01 -8.28
N LYS A 100 -0.54 1.16 -8.88
CA LYS A 100 0.49 2.08 -8.44
C LYS A 100 -0.16 3.22 -7.68
N LYS A 101 0.57 3.81 -6.74
CA LYS A 101 0.08 5.03 -6.12
C LYS A 101 -0.07 6.12 -7.19
N PRO A 102 -1.08 6.99 -7.08
CA PRO A 102 -1.25 8.07 -8.05
C PRO A 102 -0.09 9.07 -7.96
N PRO A 103 0.34 9.66 -9.08
CA PRO A 103 1.33 10.73 -9.05
C PRO A 103 0.84 11.92 -8.22
N ARG A 104 1.74 12.51 -7.43
CA ARG A 104 1.35 13.59 -6.51
C ARG A 104 0.75 14.80 -7.22
N HIS A 105 1.30 15.15 -8.37
CA HIS A 105 0.83 16.32 -9.12
C HIS A 105 -0.58 16.16 -9.70
N LEU A 106 -1.08 14.93 -9.77
CA LEU A 106 -2.46 14.68 -10.20
C LEU A 106 -3.46 14.82 -9.07
N MET A 107 -2.98 14.94 -7.85
CA MET A 107 -3.81 15.07 -6.66
C MET A 107 -4.14 16.52 -6.30
N SER A 108 -3.56 17.44 -6.97
CA SER A 108 -3.74 18.87 -6.72
C SER A 108 -5.01 19.43 -7.36
#